data_b4dafcc45de70faca2dfb1a44f235e07
#
_entry.id   b4dafcc45de70faca2dfb1a44f235e07
#
_cell.length_a   1.000
_cell.length_b   1.000
_cell.length_c   1.000
_cell.angle_alpha   90.00
_cell.angle_beta   90.00
_cell.angle_gamma   90.00
#
_symmetry.space_group_name_H-M   'P 1'
#
loop_
_entity.id
_entity.type
_entity.pdbx_description
1 polymer ?
#
loop_
_entity_poly.entity_id
_entity_poly.type
_entity_poly.pdbx_seq_one_letter_code
_entity_poly.pdbx_strand_id
1 'polypeptide(L)'
;MGKNFSRFAAVLLAVSMPAAAFAYTFDRDVPANIKTQMLDDLSFVGTIQGSQASSLHQQIFGQVDGATYNQFFSSRVMSVGMNGCGDGNAVACVIPMQDSSKIWLPQNYIKFSHPQIARLMVVFHESRHTEDANDNWPHANCPTPFLDKDGSDMKSVWTGASLAGEPACDETPFGSYGSSMIMLKNISKFCTNCSDKVKMDAGIYADDQFKRLISPDAIAQVQKDLYSGQ
;
A
#
# COMPACT_ATOMS: atom_id res chain seq x y z
N MET A 1 42.28 51.77 24.37
CA MET A 1 42.14 50.58 23.52
C MET A 1 40.81 49.93 23.87
N GLY A 2 39.75 50.30 23.13
CA GLY A 2 38.41 49.76 23.34
C GLY A 2 38.14 48.64 22.31
N LYS A 3 37.80 47.42 22.78
CA LYS A 3 37.41 46.30 21.92
C LYS A 3 35.91 46.31 21.75
N ASN A 4 35.45 46.64 20.55
CA ASN A 4 34.04 46.47 20.14
C ASN A 4 33.76 45.00 19.83
N PHE A 5 32.94 44.35 20.66
CA PHE A 5 32.33 43.03 20.35
C PHE A 5 31.04 43.25 19.55
N SER A 6 31.10 42.96 18.25
CA SER A 6 29.92 42.90 17.39
C SER A 6 29.16 41.62 17.69
N ARG A 7 27.92 41.71 18.20
CA ARG A 7 27.01 40.58 18.41
C ARG A 7 26.27 40.33 17.09
N PHE A 8 26.63 39.28 16.39
CA PHE A 8 25.80 38.76 15.30
C PHE A 8 24.59 38.05 15.89
N ALA A 9 23.40 38.61 15.69
CA ALA A 9 22.13 37.93 15.96
C ALA A 9 21.82 37.00 14.78
N ALA A 10 21.87 35.73 15.00
CA ALA A 10 21.41 34.75 14.02
C ALA A 10 19.87 34.75 14.03
N VAL A 11 19.24 35.21 12.95
CA VAL A 11 17.81 35.10 12.73
C VAL A 11 17.53 33.69 12.21
N LEU A 12 16.95 32.82 13.05
CA LEU A 12 16.39 31.52 12.64
C LEU A 12 15.09 31.82 11.89
N LEU A 13 15.14 31.72 10.56
CA LEU A 13 13.93 31.64 9.74
C LEU A 13 13.32 30.26 9.94
N ALA A 14 12.23 30.18 10.71
CA ALA A 14 11.37 29.00 10.75
C ALA A 14 10.62 28.90 9.42
N VAL A 15 11.08 28.02 8.54
CA VAL A 15 10.35 27.65 7.33
C VAL A 15 9.17 26.79 7.78
N SER A 16 7.98 27.39 7.90
CA SER A 16 6.73 26.65 8.04
C SER A 16 6.45 25.94 6.70
N MET A 17 6.70 24.63 6.63
CA MET A 17 6.20 23.84 5.53
C MET A 17 4.68 23.88 5.57
N PRO A 18 3.99 24.21 4.45
CA PRO A 18 2.54 24.07 4.41
C PRO A 18 2.20 22.61 4.64
N ALA A 19 1.33 22.31 5.61
CA ALA A 19 0.74 21.00 5.75
C ALA A 19 0.07 20.68 4.40
N ALA A 20 0.51 19.60 3.73
CA ALA A 20 -0.10 19.16 2.51
C ALA A 20 -1.57 18.86 2.85
N ALA A 21 -2.49 19.67 2.31
CA ALA A 21 -3.91 19.40 2.44
C ALA A 21 -4.16 18.08 1.73
N PHE A 22 -4.62 17.06 2.46
CA PHE A 22 -5.00 15.79 1.87
C PHE A 22 -6.12 16.06 0.86
N ALA A 23 -5.90 15.70 -0.40
CA ALA A 23 -6.82 15.99 -1.49
C ALA A 23 -8.09 15.10 -1.47
N TYR A 24 -8.19 14.14 -0.53
CA TYR A 24 -9.31 13.19 -0.42
C TYR A 24 -10.23 13.51 0.77
N THR A 25 -11.48 13.05 0.67
CA THR A 25 -12.51 13.25 1.70
C THR A 25 -12.98 11.91 2.26
N PHE A 26 -13.53 11.95 3.48
CA PHE A 26 -14.24 10.80 4.06
C PHE A 26 -15.74 11.05 4.00
N ASP A 27 -16.48 10.04 3.58
CA ASP A 27 -17.93 10.08 3.65
C ASP A 27 -18.43 10.18 5.09
N ARG A 28 -19.70 10.59 5.25
CA ARG A 28 -20.29 10.77 6.58
C ARG A 28 -20.47 9.46 7.35
N ASP A 29 -20.56 8.34 6.65
CA ASP A 29 -20.72 6.99 7.21
C ASP A 29 -19.42 6.38 7.72
N VAL A 30 -18.25 6.99 7.43
CA VAL A 30 -16.96 6.51 7.96
C VAL A 30 -16.83 6.90 9.43
N PRO A 31 -16.73 5.92 10.36
CA PRO A 31 -16.57 6.18 11.79
C PRO A 31 -15.30 6.97 12.10
N ALA A 32 -15.37 7.83 13.13
CA ALA A 32 -14.24 8.72 13.47
C ALA A 32 -12.94 7.96 13.80
N ASN A 33 -13.03 6.80 14.45
CA ASN A 33 -11.86 5.96 14.77
C ASN A 33 -11.21 5.40 13.51
N ILE A 34 -11.98 5.01 12.49
CA ILE A 34 -11.45 4.50 11.22
C ILE A 34 -10.79 5.64 10.43
N LYS A 35 -11.45 6.81 10.41
CA LYS A 35 -10.86 8.02 9.82
C LYS A 35 -9.51 8.35 10.47
N THR A 36 -9.44 8.40 11.80
CA THR A 36 -8.20 8.66 12.54
C THR A 36 -7.13 7.61 12.22
N GLN A 37 -7.50 6.32 12.28
CA GLN A 37 -6.57 5.23 11.96
C GLN A 37 -5.99 5.36 10.55
N MET A 38 -6.82 5.63 9.54
CA MET A 38 -6.34 5.76 8.17
C MET A 38 -5.46 7.01 7.97
N LEU A 39 -5.80 8.11 8.63
CA LEU A 39 -4.95 9.32 8.63
C LEU A 39 -3.60 9.07 9.29
N ASP A 40 -3.57 8.35 10.39
CA ASP A 40 -2.32 7.97 11.07
C ASP A 40 -1.47 7.03 10.19
N ASP A 41 -2.12 6.08 9.50
CA ASP A 41 -1.44 5.16 8.59
C ASP A 41 -0.82 5.91 7.39
N LEU A 42 -1.55 6.85 6.77
CA LEU A 42 -1.05 7.67 5.68
C LEU A 42 0.01 8.70 6.13
N SER A 43 -0.13 9.23 7.36
CA SER A 43 0.91 10.05 7.96
C SER A 43 2.20 9.26 8.15
N PHE A 44 2.10 8.02 8.65
CA PHE A 44 3.26 7.15 8.81
C PHE A 44 3.96 6.87 7.48
N VAL A 45 3.20 6.46 6.43
CA VAL A 45 3.82 6.19 5.12
C VAL A 45 4.51 7.44 4.56
N GLY A 46 3.97 8.62 4.85
CA GLY A 46 4.58 9.91 4.50
C GLY A 46 5.93 10.20 5.15
N THR A 47 6.29 9.45 6.21
CA THR A 47 7.61 9.59 6.86
C THR A 47 8.69 8.66 6.31
N ILE A 48 8.33 7.68 5.49
CA ILE A 48 9.25 6.64 5.00
C ILE A 48 10.38 7.28 4.17
N GLN A 49 11.61 6.80 4.40
CA GLN A 49 12.79 7.14 3.63
C GLN A 49 13.53 5.88 3.26
N GLY A 50 13.84 5.71 1.99
CA GLY A 50 14.58 4.56 1.47
C GLY A 50 15.93 4.95 0.92
N SER A 51 16.88 4.00 0.93
CA SER A 51 18.21 4.17 0.33
C SER A 51 18.19 3.97 -1.18
N GLN A 52 17.25 3.21 -1.69
CA GLN A 52 17.09 2.88 -3.11
C GLN A 52 15.69 2.28 -3.37
N ALA A 53 15.37 2.02 -4.63
CA ALA A 53 14.17 1.34 -5.06
C ALA A 53 14.53 0.31 -6.15
N SER A 54 13.83 -0.83 -6.17
CA SER A 54 13.94 -1.82 -7.24
C SER A 54 13.37 -1.29 -8.56
N SER A 55 13.71 -1.94 -9.67
CA SER A 55 13.27 -1.48 -11.01
C SER A 55 11.74 -1.47 -11.15
N LEU A 56 11.07 -2.50 -10.65
CA LEU A 56 9.60 -2.56 -10.68
C LEU A 56 8.99 -1.48 -9.80
N HIS A 57 9.56 -1.23 -8.61
CA HIS A 57 9.09 -0.16 -7.72
C HIS A 57 9.22 1.21 -8.38
N GLN A 58 10.35 1.47 -9.04
CA GLN A 58 10.57 2.74 -9.75
C GLN A 58 9.54 2.97 -10.86
N GLN A 59 9.13 1.91 -11.57
CA GLN A 59 8.11 2.00 -12.62
C GLN A 59 6.71 2.28 -12.08
N ILE A 60 6.36 1.75 -10.90
CA ILE A 60 5.01 1.86 -10.33
C ILE A 60 4.88 3.13 -9.48
N PHE A 61 5.82 3.34 -8.55
CA PHE A 61 5.75 4.36 -7.52
C PHE A 61 6.81 5.45 -7.68
N GLY A 62 7.98 5.14 -8.22
CA GLY A 62 9.16 5.99 -8.17
C GLY A 62 10.12 5.58 -7.05
N GLN A 63 10.52 6.51 -6.19
CA GLN A 63 11.44 6.27 -5.09
C GLN A 63 10.71 5.67 -3.87
N VAL A 64 11.46 4.99 -2.99
CA VAL A 64 10.96 4.56 -1.67
C VAL A 64 11.03 5.75 -0.73
N ASP A 65 10.06 6.63 -0.83
CA ASP A 65 9.94 7.79 0.06
C ASP A 65 8.48 8.21 0.27
N GLY A 66 8.24 8.90 1.40
CA GLY A 66 6.92 9.27 1.83
C GLY A 66 6.22 10.27 0.93
N ALA A 67 6.94 11.19 0.29
CA ALA A 67 6.35 12.18 -0.62
C ALA A 67 5.81 11.46 -1.87
N THR A 68 6.59 10.53 -2.40
CA THR A 68 6.20 9.67 -3.53
C THR A 68 4.94 8.85 -3.22
N TYR A 69 4.89 8.20 -2.06
CA TYR A 69 3.71 7.43 -1.66
C TYR A 69 2.47 8.30 -1.43
N ASN A 70 2.62 9.43 -0.75
CA ASN A 70 1.51 10.37 -0.56
C ASN A 70 0.98 10.92 -1.89
N GLN A 71 1.87 11.25 -2.82
CA GLN A 71 1.48 11.69 -4.16
C GLN A 71 0.76 10.58 -4.92
N PHE A 72 1.27 9.34 -4.86
CA PHE A 72 0.64 8.19 -5.50
C PHE A 72 -0.81 8.03 -5.01
N PHE A 73 -1.04 8.03 -3.70
CA PHE A 73 -2.36 7.90 -3.11
C PHE A 73 -3.26 9.10 -3.45
N SER A 74 -2.81 10.33 -3.16
CA SER A 74 -3.63 11.52 -3.30
C SER A 74 -3.98 11.90 -4.73
N SER A 75 -3.20 11.44 -5.72
CA SER A 75 -3.51 11.63 -7.14
C SER A 75 -4.58 10.66 -7.67
N ARG A 76 -4.95 9.64 -6.91
CA ARG A 76 -5.83 8.55 -7.31
C ARG A 76 -7.12 8.48 -6.52
N VAL A 77 -7.03 8.64 -5.21
CA VAL A 77 -8.17 8.47 -4.31
C VAL A 77 -8.75 9.84 -3.93
N MET A 78 -10.00 10.08 -4.30
CA MET A 78 -10.71 11.33 -4.00
C MET A 78 -11.63 11.19 -2.78
N SER A 79 -12.10 9.99 -2.49
CA SER A 79 -12.95 9.76 -1.32
C SER A 79 -12.84 8.35 -0.76
N VAL A 80 -13.21 8.21 0.51
CA VAL A 80 -13.28 6.95 1.24
C VAL A 80 -14.66 6.84 1.88
N GLY A 81 -15.36 5.73 1.63
CA GLY A 81 -16.67 5.42 2.18
C GLY A 81 -16.71 4.05 2.88
N MET A 82 -17.86 3.69 3.42
CA MET A 82 -18.09 2.41 4.08
C MET A 82 -19.12 1.56 3.34
N ASN A 83 -19.03 0.23 3.57
CA ASN A 83 -20.08 -0.75 3.21
C ASN A 83 -20.44 -0.84 1.71
N GLY A 84 -19.61 -0.36 0.79
CA GLY A 84 -19.87 -0.43 -0.65
C GLY A 84 -19.58 -1.81 -1.26
N CYS A 85 -18.70 -2.63 -0.67
CA CYS A 85 -18.17 -3.86 -1.27
C CYS A 85 -19.08 -5.10 -1.15
N GLY A 86 -20.30 -4.96 -0.65
CA GLY A 86 -21.19 -6.10 -0.38
C GLY A 86 -20.77 -6.91 0.85
N ASP A 87 -21.39 -8.09 1.02
CA ASP A 87 -21.24 -8.95 2.22
C ASP A 87 -20.16 -10.05 2.06
N GLY A 88 -19.24 -9.88 1.13
CA GLY A 88 -18.24 -10.89 0.80
C GLY A 88 -17.02 -10.88 1.72
N ASN A 89 -15.96 -11.57 1.27
CA ASN A 89 -14.66 -11.63 1.95
C ASN A 89 -13.75 -10.42 1.64
N ALA A 90 -14.24 -9.42 0.93
CA ALA A 90 -13.49 -8.22 0.61
C ALA A 90 -13.06 -7.47 1.88
N VAL A 91 -11.84 -6.95 1.87
CA VAL A 91 -11.29 -6.11 2.95
C VAL A 91 -11.43 -4.63 2.61
N ALA A 92 -11.34 -4.31 1.34
CA ALA A 92 -11.68 -3.04 0.73
C ALA A 92 -12.06 -3.29 -0.73
N CYS A 93 -12.59 -2.31 -1.43
CA CYS A 93 -12.80 -2.38 -2.87
C CYS A 93 -12.91 -0.99 -3.50
N VAL A 94 -12.67 -0.94 -4.80
CA VAL A 94 -13.12 0.12 -5.70
C VAL A 94 -14.23 -0.45 -6.57
N ILE A 95 -15.27 0.31 -6.84
CA ILE A 95 -16.37 -0.06 -7.73
C ILE A 95 -16.39 0.94 -8.89
N PRO A 96 -15.63 0.68 -9.97
CA PRO A 96 -15.42 1.68 -11.03
C PRO A 96 -16.72 2.19 -11.65
N MET A 97 -17.74 1.34 -11.78
CA MET A 97 -19.05 1.72 -12.32
C MET A 97 -19.86 2.69 -11.43
N GLN A 98 -19.50 2.80 -10.13
CA GLN A 98 -20.14 3.74 -9.21
C GLN A 98 -19.30 5.00 -9.06
N ASP A 99 -18.03 4.83 -8.71
CA ASP A 99 -17.04 5.91 -8.55
C ASP A 99 -15.65 5.28 -8.58
N SER A 100 -14.95 5.43 -9.71
CA SER A 100 -13.61 4.87 -9.91
C SER A 100 -12.53 5.55 -9.05
N SER A 101 -12.83 6.68 -8.42
CA SER A 101 -11.90 7.41 -7.56
C SER A 101 -12.13 7.18 -6.06
N LYS A 102 -13.01 6.24 -5.71
CA LYS A 102 -13.45 5.99 -4.33
C LYS A 102 -13.05 4.61 -3.83
N ILE A 103 -12.48 4.58 -2.63
CA ILE A 103 -12.25 3.34 -1.87
C ILE A 103 -13.42 3.12 -0.91
N TRP A 104 -13.94 1.89 -0.90
CA TRP A 104 -14.95 1.45 0.04
C TRP A 104 -14.35 0.50 1.07
N LEU A 105 -14.60 0.74 2.36
CA LEU A 105 -14.11 -0.06 3.48
C LEU A 105 -15.29 -0.86 4.08
N PRO A 106 -15.37 -2.19 3.93
CA PRO A 106 -16.34 -3.02 4.62
C PRO A 106 -15.94 -3.30 6.06
N GLN A 107 -16.82 -3.99 6.81
CA GLN A 107 -16.56 -4.36 8.20
C GLN A 107 -15.30 -5.22 8.37
N ASN A 108 -14.89 -6.00 7.36
CA ASN A 108 -13.68 -6.80 7.40
C ASN A 108 -12.40 -5.96 7.58
N TYR A 109 -12.37 -4.72 7.06
CA TYR A 109 -11.22 -3.82 7.25
C TYR A 109 -11.00 -3.46 8.73
N ILE A 110 -12.07 -3.30 9.48
CA ILE A 110 -12.03 -2.86 10.88
C ILE A 110 -12.11 -4.01 11.89
N LYS A 111 -12.57 -5.19 11.45
CA LYS A 111 -12.80 -6.34 12.31
C LYS A 111 -11.51 -6.99 12.82
N PHE A 112 -10.45 -6.95 12.01
CA PHE A 112 -9.20 -7.63 12.28
C PHE A 112 -8.11 -6.64 12.68
N SER A 113 -7.33 -6.98 13.72
CA SER A 113 -6.22 -6.17 14.21
C SER A 113 -4.94 -6.46 13.42
N HIS A 114 -4.84 -5.93 12.21
CA HIS A 114 -3.63 -6.01 11.40
C HIS A 114 -2.65 -4.87 11.71
N PRO A 115 -1.32 -5.08 11.55
CA PRO A 115 -0.34 -4.02 11.73
C PRO A 115 -0.54 -2.89 10.70
N GLN A 116 -0.07 -1.70 11.05
CA GLN A 116 -0.20 -0.48 10.25
C GLN A 116 0.25 -0.69 8.79
N ILE A 117 1.39 -1.36 8.58
CA ILE A 117 1.92 -1.61 7.24
C ILE A 117 1.01 -2.52 6.40
N ALA A 118 0.27 -3.44 7.02
CA ALA A 118 -0.70 -4.28 6.33
C ALA A 118 -1.95 -3.50 5.90
N ARG A 119 -2.42 -2.57 6.74
CA ARG A 119 -3.54 -1.68 6.37
C ARG A 119 -3.14 -0.75 5.21
N LEU A 120 -1.90 -0.25 5.22
CA LEU A 120 -1.34 0.49 4.08
C LEU A 120 -1.30 -0.36 2.81
N MET A 121 -0.92 -1.64 2.90
CA MET A 121 -0.99 -2.58 1.78
C MET A 121 -2.37 -2.56 1.12
N VAL A 122 -3.45 -2.69 1.92
CA VAL A 122 -4.82 -2.65 1.41
C VAL A 122 -5.12 -1.32 0.72
N VAL A 123 -4.79 -0.21 1.37
CA VAL A 123 -5.06 1.13 0.85
C VAL A 123 -4.34 1.38 -0.49
N PHE A 124 -3.09 0.94 -0.64
CA PHE A 124 -2.34 1.09 -1.88
C PHE A 124 -2.78 0.08 -2.96
N HIS A 125 -3.23 -1.11 -2.56
CA HIS A 125 -3.87 -2.07 -3.45
C HIS A 125 -5.13 -1.44 -4.10
N GLU A 126 -6.02 -0.88 -3.30
CA GLU A 126 -7.22 -0.22 -3.81
C GLU A 126 -6.90 1.02 -4.65
N SER A 127 -5.84 1.75 -4.31
CA SER A 127 -5.41 2.89 -5.14
C SER A 127 -5.01 2.51 -6.56
N ARG A 128 -4.61 1.24 -6.81
CA ARG A 128 -4.39 0.73 -8.18
C ARG A 128 -5.72 0.55 -8.91
N HIS A 129 -6.74 0.05 -8.23
CA HIS A 129 -8.07 -0.11 -8.82
C HIS A 129 -8.75 1.20 -9.22
N THR A 130 -8.20 2.37 -8.88
CA THR A 130 -8.70 3.65 -9.37
C THR A 130 -8.11 4.09 -10.72
N GLU A 131 -7.25 3.30 -11.34
CA GLU A 131 -6.56 3.65 -12.59
C GLU A 131 -7.34 3.24 -13.84
N ASP A 132 -8.27 4.06 -14.29
CA ASP A 132 -9.11 3.81 -15.49
C ASP A 132 -8.26 3.57 -16.76
N ALA A 133 -7.11 4.24 -16.89
CA ALA A 133 -6.21 4.07 -18.03
C ALA A 133 -5.61 2.66 -18.14
N ASN A 134 -5.67 1.89 -17.07
CA ASN A 134 -5.19 0.52 -16.97
C ASN A 134 -6.35 -0.47 -16.73
N ASP A 135 -7.55 -0.15 -17.15
CA ASP A 135 -8.77 -0.95 -16.94
C ASP A 135 -8.99 -1.31 -15.47
N ASN A 136 -8.61 -0.39 -14.56
CA ASN A 136 -8.71 -0.55 -13.10
C ASN A 136 -8.01 -1.80 -12.54
N TRP A 137 -7.06 -2.38 -13.27
CA TRP A 137 -6.29 -3.57 -12.87
C TRP A 137 -7.17 -4.71 -12.32
N PRO A 138 -8.06 -5.32 -13.13
CA PRO A 138 -8.96 -6.37 -12.65
C PRO A 138 -8.16 -7.58 -12.18
N HIS A 139 -8.67 -8.27 -11.17
CA HIS A 139 -8.07 -9.52 -10.72
C HIS A 139 -8.39 -10.69 -11.64
N ALA A 140 -7.41 -11.56 -11.80
CA ALA A 140 -7.62 -12.89 -12.34
C ALA A 140 -8.19 -13.82 -11.25
N ASN A 141 -8.92 -14.86 -11.69
CA ASN A 141 -9.31 -15.92 -10.79
C ASN A 141 -8.08 -16.74 -10.37
N CYS A 142 -7.93 -16.99 -9.08
CA CYS A 142 -6.91 -17.89 -8.59
C CYS A 142 -7.15 -19.33 -9.08
N PRO A 143 -6.11 -20.16 -9.26
CA PRO A 143 -6.26 -21.55 -9.69
C PRO A 143 -7.19 -22.38 -8.78
N THR A 144 -7.73 -23.48 -9.31
CA THR A 144 -8.48 -24.45 -8.52
C THR A 144 -7.96 -25.87 -8.81
N PRO A 145 -7.32 -26.55 -7.84
CA PRO A 145 -7.01 -26.08 -6.48
C PRO A 145 -5.91 -25.00 -6.46
N PHE A 146 -5.92 -24.17 -5.43
CA PHE A 146 -4.86 -23.18 -5.18
C PHE A 146 -4.16 -23.55 -3.89
N LEU A 147 -2.97 -24.14 -4.01
CA LEU A 147 -2.25 -24.74 -2.89
C LEU A 147 -0.93 -24.00 -2.60
N ASP A 148 -0.58 -23.93 -1.32
CA ASP A 148 0.75 -23.49 -0.87
C ASP A 148 1.78 -24.63 -1.06
N LYS A 149 3.05 -24.35 -0.80
CA LYS A 149 4.17 -25.28 -0.97
C LYS A 149 4.06 -26.57 -0.15
N ASP A 150 3.34 -26.53 0.96
CA ASP A 150 3.06 -27.68 1.82
C ASP A 150 1.83 -28.49 1.41
N GLY A 151 1.15 -28.09 0.31
CA GLY A 151 -0.06 -28.73 -0.19
C GLY A 151 -1.34 -28.31 0.53
N SER A 152 -1.28 -27.36 1.47
CA SER A 152 -2.46 -26.77 2.10
C SER A 152 -3.16 -25.76 1.20
N ASP A 153 -4.47 -25.57 1.41
CA ASP A 153 -5.23 -24.54 0.69
C ASP A 153 -4.68 -23.15 0.95
N MET A 154 -4.44 -22.41 -0.12
CA MET A 154 -4.07 -21.01 -0.05
C MET A 154 -5.24 -20.18 0.50
N LYS A 155 -4.98 -19.42 1.56
CA LYS A 155 -5.99 -18.61 2.25
C LYS A 155 -5.56 -17.15 2.32
N SER A 156 -6.55 -16.25 2.39
CA SER A 156 -6.33 -14.85 2.68
C SER A 156 -5.68 -14.68 4.07
N VAL A 157 -4.54 -14.02 4.15
CA VAL A 157 -3.90 -13.66 5.42
C VAL A 157 -4.80 -12.72 6.25
N TRP A 158 -5.72 -12.03 5.60
CA TRP A 158 -6.61 -11.08 6.25
C TRP A 158 -7.83 -11.74 6.88
N THR A 159 -8.54 -12.57 6.12
CA THR A 159 -9.83 -13.13 6.53
C THR A 159 -9.78 -14.64 6.85
N GLY A 160 -8.71 -15.32 6.44
CA GLY A 160 -8.63 -16.78 6.53
C GLY A 160 -9.49 -17.56 5.50
N ALA A 161 -10.19 -16.83 4.60
CA ALA A 161 -11.00 -17.44 3.55
C ALA A 161 -10.13 -18.13 2.48
N SER A 162 -10.61 -19.22 1.88
CA SER A 162 -9.96 -19.87 0.73
C SER A 162 -9.89 -18.90 -0.45
N LEU A 163 -8.80 -18.97 -1.21
CA LEU A 163 -8.59 -18.16 -2.42
C LEU A 163 -8.84 -18.95 -3.70
N ALA A 164 -9.02 -20.26 -3.63
CA ALA A 164 -9.21 -21.09 -4.82
C ALA A 164 -10.46 -20.68 -5.61
N GLY A 165 -10.26 -20.32 -6.89
CA GLY A 165 -11.34 -19.87 -7.78
C GLY A 165 -11.80 -18.43 -7.58
N GLU A 166 -11.34 -17.74 -6.52
CA GLU A 166 -11.73 -16.35 -6.25
C GLU A 166 -10.98 -15.36 -7.15
N PRO A 167 -11.58 -14.19 -7.50
CA PRO A 167 -10.90 -13.11 -8.21
C PRO A 167 -9.96 -12.37 -7.26
N ALA A 168 -8.88 -13.03 -6.88
CA ALA A 168 -7.94 -12.60 -5.84
C ALA A 168 -6.48 -12.88 -6.22
N CYS A 169 -6.19 -13.01 -7.54
CA CYS A 169 -4.85 -13.23 -8.08
C CYS A 169 -4.55 -12.23 -9.22
N ASP A 170 -3.26 -12.02 -9.51
CA ASP A 170 -2.79 -11.17 -10.60
C ASP A 170 -1.93 -11.97 -11.59
N GLU A 171 -2.03 -11.65 -12.89
CA GLU A 171 -1.17 -12.18 -13.95
C GLU A 171 0.04 -11.30 -14.25
N THR A 172 0.13 -10.13 -13.62
CA THR A 172 1.18 -9.14 -13.85
C THR A 172 1.69 -8.57 -12.52
N PRO A 173 2.99 -8.19 -12.42
CA PRO A 173 3.51 -7.52 -11.24
C PRO A 173 2.96 -6.09 -11.09
N PHE A 174 2.29 -5.54 -12.10
CA PHE A 174 1.73 -4.20 -12.10
C PHE A 174 0.29 -4.15 -11.59
N GLY A 175 -0.39 -5.28 -11.44
CA GLY A 175 -1.72 -5.36 -10.82
C GLY A 175 -1.72 -4.96 -9.35
N SER A 176 -2.87 -5.02 -8.71
CA SER A 176 -3.04 -4.50 -7.34
C SER A 176 -2.30 -5.32 -6.30
N TYR A 177 -2.32 -6.67 -6.41
CA TYR A 177 -1.52 -7.55 -5.54
C TYR A 177 -0.02 -7.42 -5.84
N GLY A 178 0.36 -7.42 -7.13
CA GLY A 178 1.75 -7.28 -7.53
C GLY A 178 2.37 -5.96 -7.06
N SER A 179 1.69 -4.83 -7.29
CA SER A 179 2.19 -3.52 -6.88
C SER A 179 2.28 -3.34 -5.37
N SER A 180 1.27 -3.78 -4.61
CA SER A 180 1.31 -3.72 -3.13
C SER A 180 2.42 -4.61 -2.56
N MET A 181 2.65 -5.79 -3.13
CA MET A 181 3.78 -6.67 -2.81
C MET A 181 5.11 -5.96 -3.06
N ILE A 182 5.29 -5.35 -4.25
CA ILE A 182 6.52 -4.64 -4.62
C ILE A 182 6.78 -3.47 -3.68
N MET A 183 5.75 -2.68 -3.32
CA MET A 183 5.84 -1.61 -2.33
C MET A 183 6.37 -2.13 -0.99
N LEU A 184 5.71 -3.14 -0.44
CA LEU A 184 6.08 -3.69 0.86
C LEU A 184 7.47 -4.33 0.86
N LYS A 185 7.84 -5.09 -0.18
CA LYS A 185 9.18 -5.70 -0.27
C LYS A 185 10.27 -4.64 -0.37
N ASN A 186 10.03 -3.54 -1.08
CA ASN A 186 10.97 -2.41 -1.13
C ASN A 186 11.08 -1.71 0.23
N ILE A 187 9.99 -1.47 0.95
CA ILE A 187 10.02 -0.93 2.32
C ILE A 187 10.82 -1.86 3.23
N SER A 188 10.55 -3.17 3.19
CA SER A 188 11.27 -4.16 3.99
C SER A 188 12.79 -4.14 3.75
N LYS A 189 13.22 -4.02 2.49
CA LYS A 189 14.64 -4.07 2.10
C LYS A 189 15.36 -2.74 2.24
N PHE A 190 14.73 -1.64 1.88
CA PHE A 190 15.41 -0.39 1.60
C PHE A 190 15.02 0.77 2.51
N CYS A 191 13.99 0.63 3.36
CA CYS A 191 13.64 1.68 4.31
C CYS A 191 14.79 1.90 5.30
N THR A 192 15.24 3.15 5.42
CA THR A 192 16.38 3.53 6.29
C THR A 192 15.94 3.98 7.68
N ASN A 193 14.71 4.46 7.82
CA ASN A 193 14.17 4.98 9.09
C ASN A 193 13.02 4.15 9.67
N CYS A 194 12.72 2.99 9.06
CA CYS A 194 11.74 2.05 9.60
C CYS A 194 12.34 1.22 10.74
N SER A 195 11.54 0.93 11.76
CA SER A 195 11.92 -0.05 12.78
C SER A 195 12.03 -1.47 12.19
N ASP A 196 12.79 -2.36 12.84
CA ASP A 196 12.92 -3.76 12.43
C ASP A 196 11.56 -4.47 12.39
N LYS A 197 10.64 -4.13 13.30
CA LYS A 197 9.27 -4.66 13.28
C LYS A 197 8.53 -4.27 12.00
N VAL A 198 8.60 -3.01 11.59
CA VAL A 198 7.96 -2.54 10.34
C VAL A 198 8.54 -3.25 9.13
N LYS A 199 9.86 -3.41 9.06
CA LYS A 199 10.54 -4.12 7.97
C LYS A 199 10.15 -5.59 7.92
N MET A 200 10.07 -6.23 9.07
CA MET A 200 9.65 -7.63 9.19
C MET A 200 8.19 -7.81 8.76
N ASP A 201 7.28 -7.01 9.31
CA ASP A 201 5.86 -7.07 8.93
C ASP A 201 5.69 -6.81 7.42
N ALA A 202 6.37 -5.80 6.87
CA ALA A 202 6.34 -5.52 5.43
C ALA A 202 6.82 -6.72 4.60
N GLY A 203 7.89 -7.41 5.04
CA GLY A 203 8.38 -8.62 4.39
C GLY A 203 7.37 -9.75 4.40
N ILE A 204 6.75 -10.02 5.54
CA ILE A 204 5.75 -11.10 5.71
C ILE A 204 4.54 -10.86 4.80
N TYR A 205 3.99 -9.65 4.80
CA TYR A 205 2.83 -9.32 3.96
C TYR A 205 3.19 -9.25 2.47
N ALA A 206 4.41 -8.81 2.13
CA ALA A 206 4.89 -8.88 0.75
C ALA A 206 4.94 -10.32 0.24
N ASP A 207 5.50 -11.24 1.03
CA ASP A 207 5.64 -12.65 0.67
C ASP A 207 4.26 -13.36 0.59
N ASP A 208 3.26 -12.93 1.38
CA ASP A 208 1.88 -13.38 1.22
C ASP A 208 1.27 -12.91 -0.11
N GLN A 209 1.42 -11.63 -0.44
CA GLN A 209 0.90 -11.09 -1.70
C GLN A 209 1.62 -11.67 -2.93
N PHE A 210 2.92 -11.99 -2.82
CA PHE A 210 3.67 -12.65 -3.90
C PHE A 210 3.07 -13.97 -4.34
N LYS A 211 2.48 -14.75 -3.42
CA LYS A 211 1.80 -16.01 -3.72
C LYS A 211 0.58 -15.85 -4.63
N ARG A 212 0.04 -14.65 -4.74
CA ARG A 212 -1.11 -14.31 -5.61
C ARG A 212 -0.73 -13.95 -7.04
N LEU A 213 0.57 -13.87 -7.36
CA LEU A 213 1.03 -13.80 -8.74
C LEU A 213 0.98 -15.21 -9.33
N ILE A 214 0.15 -15.39 -10.37
CA ILE A 214 -0.09 -16.71 -10.98
C ILE A 214 0.57 -16.91 -12.33
N SER A 215 1.00 -15.83 -12.99
CA SER A 215 1.76 -15.91 -14.26
C SER A 215 3.23 -16.26 -13.97
N PRO A 216 3.79 -17.32 -14.62
CA PRO A 216 5.22 -17.64 -14.48
C PRO A 216 6.15 -16.48 -14.85
N ASP A 217 5.79 -15.69 -15.88
CA ASP A 217 6.59 -14.54 -16.31
C ASP A 217 6.58 -13.41 -15.28
N ALA A 218 5.42 -13.12 -14.67
CA ALA A 218 5.31 -12.15 -13.58
C ALA A 218 6.12 -12.57 -12.34
N ILE A 219 6.02 -13.86 -11.98
CA ILE A 219 6.80 -14.46 -10.89
C ILE A 219 8.31 -14.32 -11.16
N ALA A 220 8.77 -14.70 -12.37
CA ALA A 220 10.19 -14.62 -12.75
C ALA A 220 10.70 -13.17 -12.75
N GLN A 221 9.89 -12.23 -13.23
CA GLN A 221 10.24 -10.81 -13.23
C GLN A 221 10.42 -10.27 -11.81
N VAL A 222 9.51 -10.58 -10.90
CA VAL A 222 9.60 -10.18 -9.48
C VAL A 222 10.78 -10.85 -8.78
N GLN A 223 10.99 -12.15 -9.03
CA GLN A 223 12.13 -12.88 -8.45
C GLN A 223 13.46 -12.26 -8.88
N LYS A 224 13.60 -11.92 -10.14
CA LYS A 224 14.80 -11.25 -10.66
C LYS A 224 15.02 -9.88 -10.04
N ASP A 225 13.97 -9.09 -9.83
CA ASP A 225 14.04 -7.70 -9.33
C ASP A 225 14.24 -7.62 -7.80
N LEU A 226 13.58 -8.49 -7.04
CA LEU A 226 13.48 -8.36 -5.59
C LEU A 226 14.07 -9.52 -4.78
N TYR A 227 14.26 -10.70 -5.38
CA TYR A 227 14.73 -11.90 -4.67
C TYR A 227 16.07 -12.42 -5.18
N SER A 228 16.62 -11.89 -6.29
CA SER A 228 17.97 -12.23 -6.75
C SER A 228 19.02 -11.68 -5.77
N GLY A 229 19.88 -12.57 -5.25
CA GLY A 229 20.97 -12.22 -4.34
C GLY A 229 20.65 -12.41 -2.85
N GLN A 230 19.64 -13.20 -2.51
CA GLN A 230 19.43 -13.74 -1.14
C GLN A 230 20.06 -15.12 -1.01
#